data_a314abe09f48ac76bb8c01d54f16e34b
#
_entry.id   a314abe09f48ac76bb8c01d54f16e34b
#
_cell.length_a   1.000
_cell.length_b   1.000
_cell.length_c   1.000
_cell.angle_alpha   90.00
_cell.angle_beta   90.00
_cell.angle_gamma   90.00
#
_symmetry.space_group_name_H-M   'P 1'
#
loop_
_entity.id
_entity.type
_entity.pdbx_description
1 polymer ?
#
loop_
_entity_poly.entity_id
_entity_poly.type
_entity_poly.pdbx_seq_one_letter_code
_entity_poly.pdbx_strand_id
1 'polypeptide(L)'
;MKKKIKKIFAERSSWTFDKNIAQKFDYHINKSIPLYSEFQWIACQLSDYFLKEDSIVYDIGCSTGTFLKVLAYRHKNKKKIKFYGLDIVKSMIDFAKKKSNYKNIQYINKDISNFKFKKSDLIISFYTIQFIHPKKRQNILNKIYKHLNWGGGFFFVEKVRSYDARTQDMLTNIYEEFKINNGFSLKEIINKKHSLKGVLEPFSTNANILLLKRSGFKDISSIGKFINFEFFLAIK
;
A
#
# COMPACT_ATOMS: atom_id res chain seq x y z
N MET A 1 0.34 44.58 21.20
CA MET A 1 0.16 43.87 19.91
C MET A 1 0.70 42.44 20.03
N LYS A 2 -0.15 41.43 20.16
CA LYS A 2 0.27 40.02 20.12
C LYS A 2 0.64 39.70 18.67
N LYS A 3 1.92 39.50 18.36
CA LYS A 3 2.36 38.97 17.07
C LYS A 3 1.66 37.60 16.85
N LYS A 4 0.78 37.52 15.84
CA LYS A 4 0.24 36.24 15.37
C LYS A 4 1.43 35.37 14.97
N ILE A 5 1.76 34.37 15.78
CA ILE A 5 2.69 33.33 15.41
C ILE A 5 2.07 32.66 14.19
N LYS A 6 2.66 32.85 13.00
CA LYS A 6 2.22 32.16 11.78
C LYS A 6 2.25 30.66 12.09
N LYS A 7 1.12 29.95 11.92
CA LYS A 7 1.05 28.49 12.02
C LYS A 7 2.14 27.89 11.12
N ILE A 8 3.20 27.38 11.73
CA ILE A 8 4.35 26.77 11.02
C ILE A 8 3.99 25.37 10.53
N PHE A 9 2.93 24.76 11.10
CA PHE A 9 2.60 23.34 10.87
C PHE A 9 1.24 23.20 10.19
N ALA A 10 1.14 22.15 9.33
CA ALA A 10 -0.13 21.70 8.77
C ALA A 10 -1.13 21.32 9.89
N GLU A 11 -2.41 21.43 9.61
CA GLU A 11 -3.44 20.97 10.54
C GLU A 11 -3.35 19.46 10.77
N ARG A 12 -3.68 19.02 12.00
CA ARG A 12 -3.74 17.60 12.33
C ARG A 12 -4.82 16.93 11.49
N SER A 13 -4.56 15.69 11.09
CA SER A 13 -5.50 14.86 10.31
C SER A 13 -5.96 15.50 8.98
N SER A 14 -5.20 16.48 8.47
CA SER A 14 -5.54 17.21 7.23
C SER A 14 -5.00 16.50 5.97
N TRP A 15 -4.33 15.35 6.12
CA TRP A 15 -3.81 14.63 4.96
C TRP A 15 -4.93 14.13 4.07
N THR A 16 -4.94 14.59 2.82
CA THR A 16 -5.83 14.13 1.77
C THR A 16 -5.02 13.83 0.52
N PHE A 17 -5.47 12.85 -0.25
CA PHE A 17 -4.94 12.57 -1.58
C PHE A 17 -5.72 13.41 -2.59
N ASP A 18 -5.38 14.70 -2.75
CA ASP A 18 -6.11 15.63 -3.62
C ASP A 18 -5.73 15.49 -5.10
N LYS A 19 -6.44 16.26 -5.97
CA LYS A 19 -6.34 16.16 -7.43
C LYS A 19 -4.93 16.41 -7.99
N ASN A 20 -4.12 17.22 -7.32
CA ASN A 20 -2.79 17.62 -7.82
C ASN A 20 -1.70 16.60 -7.44
N ILE A 21 -1.99 15.71 -6.49
CA ILE A 21 -1.04 14.70 -6.03
C ILE A 21 -0.83 13.61 -7.07
N ALA A 22 -1.87 13.21 -7.81
CA ALA A 22 -1.80 12.08 -8.75
C ALA A 22 -0.67 12.20 -9.79
N GLN A 23 -0.40 13.39 -10.30
CA GLN A 23 0.67 13.61 -11.30
C GLN A 23 2.08 13.47 -10.72
N LYS A 24 2.27 13.80 -9.45
CA LYS A 24 3.56 13.78 -8.75
C LYS A 24 3.69 12.59 -7.80
N PHE A 25 2.64 11.76 -7.68
CA PHE A 25 2.54 10.72 -6.68
C PHE A 25 3.68 9.70 -6.80
N ASP A 26 3.88 9.13 -7.98
CA ASP A 26 4.89 8.10 -8.19
C ASP A 26 6.31 8.61 -7.89
N TYR A 27 6.63 9.83 -8.29
CA TYR A 27 7.90 10.46 -7.97
C TYR A 27 8.05 10.70 -6.46
N HIS A 28 7.01 11.24 -5.82
CA HIS A 28 7.04 11.54 -4.39
C HIS A 28 7.14 10.28 -3.53
N ILE A 29 6.40 9.21 -3.88
CA ILE A 29 6.39 7.97 -3.11
C ILE A 29 7.72 7.24 -3.20
N ASN A 30 8.35 7.19 -4.37
CA ASN A 30 9.68 6.63 -4.57
C ASN A 30 10.77 7.31 -3.72
N LYS A 31 10.65 8.62 -3.49
CA LYS A 31 11.57 9.37 -2.63
C LYS A 31 11.27 9.22 -1.14
N SER A 32 10.02 8.96 -0.76
CA SER A 32 9.59 8.95 0.65
C SER A 32 9.52 7.56 1.27
N ILE A 33 9.47 6.51 0.48
CA ILE A 33 9.44 5.12 0.97
C ILE A 33 10.72 4.40 0.49
N PRO A 34 11.57 3.94 1.41
CA PRO A 34 12.75 3.18 1.04
C PRO A 34 12.37 1.83 0.41
N LEU A 35 13.14 1.38 -0.57
CA LEU A 35 12.94 0.15 -1.33
C LEU A 35 11.55 0.02 -1.97
N TYR A 36 10.91 1.16 -2.33
CA TYR A 36 9.58 1.14 -2.94
C TYR A 36 9.57 0.40 -4.28
N SER A 37 10.52 0.70 -5.14
CA SER A 37 10.70 0.04 -6.45
C SER A 37 11.13 -1.42 -6.33
N GLU A 38 12.01 -1.73 -5.37
CA GLU A 38 12.52 -3.08 -5.12
C GLU A 38 11.42 -4.00 -4.61
N PHE A 39 10.56 -3.52 -3.71
CA PHE A 39 9.40 -4.31 -3.26
C PHE A 39 8.39 -4.54 -4.39
N GLN A 40 8.17 -3.59 -5.28
CA GLN A 40 7.37 -3.80 -6.47
C GLN A 40 8.02 -4.80 -7.44
N TRP A 41 9.34 -4.71 -7.63
CA TRP A 41 10.08 -5.66 -8.46
C TRP A 41 9.97 -7.08 -7.91
N ILE A 42 10.23 -7.31 -6.60
CA ILE A 42 10.07 -8.63 -5.97
C ILE A 42 8.63 -9.14 -6.11
N ALA A 43 7.64 -8.31 -5.84
CA ALA A 43 6.24 -8.68 -5.98
C ALA A 43 5.89 -9.06 -7.43
N CYS A 44 6.47 -8.37 -8.40
CA CYS A 44 6.32 -8.69 -9.81
C CYS A 44 6.94 -10.08 -10.13
N GLN A 45 8.13 -10.40 -9.59
CA GLN A 45 8.72 -11.74 -9.74
C GLN A 45 7.87 -12.82 -9.05
N LEU A 46 7.45 -12.57 -7.80
CA LEU A 46 6.62 -13.51 -7.04
C LEU A 46 5.27 -13.79 -7.71
N SER A 47 4.74 -12.85 -8.49
CA SER A 47 3.45 -13.02 -9.16
C SER A 47 3.44 -14.20 -10.15
N ASP A 48 4.59 -14.65 -10.65
CA ASP A 48 4.69 -15.80 -11.55
C ASP A 48 4.23 -17.12 -10.89
N TYR A 49 4.39 -17.24 -9.57
CA TYR A 49 3.98 -18.42 -8.82
C TYR A 49 2.46 -18.51 -8.59
N PHE A 50 1.75 -17.42 -8.76
CA PHE A 50 0.31 -17.32 -8.47
C PHE A 50 -0.55 -17.17 -9.72
N LEU A 51 0.00 -16.56 -10.78
CA LEU A 51 -0.79 -16.18 -11.95
C LEU A 51 -0.62 -17.17 -13.10
N LYS A 52 -1.74 -17.68 -13.58
CA LYS A 52 -1.89 -18.52 -14.76
C LYS A 52 -2.94 -17.92 -15.71
N GLU A 53 -3.27 -18.61 -16.78
CA GLU A 53 -4.40 -18.21 -17.64
C GLU A 53 -5.69 -18.11 -16.83
N ASP A 54 -6.58 -17.21 -17.20
CA ASP A 54 -7.87 -16.91 -16.54
C ASP A 54 -7.77 -16.36 -15.10
N SER A 55 -6.56 -16.13 -14.56
CA SER A 55 -6.36 -15.61 -13.20
C SER A 55 -7.02 -14.25 -12.98
N ILE A 56 -7.45 -14.02 -11.75
CA ILE A 56 -8.00 -12.74 -11.27
C ILE A 56 -7.06 -12.14 -10.24
N VAL A 57 -6.72 -10.86 -10.45
CA VAL A 57 -5.83 -10.08 -9.59
C VAL A 57 -6.53 -8.84 -9.07
N TYR A 58 -6.38 -8.55 -7.78
CA TYR A 58 -6.80 -7.28 -7.19
C TYR A 58 -5.61 -6.53 -6.61
N ASP A 59 -5.56 -5.23 -6.89
CA ASP A 59 -4.65 -4.28 -6.25
C ASP A 59 -5.48 -3.28 -5.44
N ILE A 60 -5.34 -3.35 -4.12
CA ILE A 60 -6.11 -2.58 -3.15
C ILE A 60 -5.34 -1.31 -2.79
N GLY A 61 -5.92 -0.15 -3.05
CA GLY A 61 -5.21 1.13 -2.97
C GLY A 61 -4.25 1.30 -4.13
N CYS A 62 -4.71 0.96 -5.34
CA CYS A 62 -3.89 0.94 -6.55
C CYS A 62 -3.35 2.31 -6.98
N SER A 63 -3.83 3.40 -6.39
CA SER A 63 -3.38 4.76 -6.66
C SER A 63 -3.37 5.09 -8.16
N THR A 64 -2.24 5.48 -8.74
CA THR A 64 -2.05 5.78 -10.17
C THR A 64 -2.09 4.56 -11.09
N GLY A 65 -2.23 3.35 -10.53
CA GLY A 65 -2.28 2.10 -11.27
C GLY A 65 -0.96 1.66 -11.88
N THR A 66 0.15 2.28 -11.49
CA THR A 66 1.47 2.02 -12.09
C THR A 66 1.91 0.58 -11.87
N PHE A 67 1.76 0.02 -10.67
CA PHE A 67 2.14 -1.37 -10.40
C PHE A 67 1.27 -2.38 -11.16
N LEU A 68 -0.04 -2.12 -11.27
CA LEU A 68 -0.93 -2.99 -12.05
C LEU A 68 -0.55 -3.06 -13.53
N LYS A 69 -0.09 -1.95 -14.11
CA LYS A 69 0.41 -1.92 -15.50
C LYS A 69 1.68 -2.76 -15.66
N VAL A 70 2.59 -2.71 -14.68
CA VAL A 70 3.80 -3.56 -14.66
C VAL A 70 3.43 -5.03 -14.64
N LEU A 71 2.49 -5.43 -13.79
CA LEU A 71 1.98 -6.81 -13.73
C LEU A 71 1.30 -7.23 -15.04
N ALA A 72 0.44 -6.38 -15.60
CA ALA A 72 -0.23 -6.69 -16.86
C ALA A 72 0.77 -6.85 -18.02
N TYR A 73 1.83 -6.05 -18.04
CA TYR A 73 2.92 -6.20 -19.02
C TYR A 73 3.68 -7.51 -18.82
N ARG A 74 4.06 -7.86 -17.59
CA ARG A 74 4.75 -9.13 -17.28
C ARG A 74 3.96 -10.33 -17.75
N HIS A 75 2.67 -10.34 -17.52
CA HIS A 75 1.78 -11.45 -17.85
C HIS A 75 1.04 -11.30 -19.19
N LYS A 76 1.53 -10.45 -20.10
CA LYS A 76 0.88 -10.16 -21.39
C LYS A 76 0.65 -11.37 -22.28
N ASN A 77 1.47 -12.41 -22.14
CA ASN A 77 1.37 -13.65 -22.91
C ASN A 77 0.38 -14.67 -22.32
N LYS A 78 -0.08 -14.46 -21.08
CA LYS A 78 -1.09 -15.31 -20.44
C LYS A 78 -2.49 -14.82 -20.82
N LYS A 79 -3.31 -15.70 -21.37
CA LYS A 79 -4.64 -15.32 -21.87
C LYS A 79 -5.63 -15.07 -20.72
N LYS A 80 -6.54 -14.14 -20.94
CA LYS A 80 -7.74 -13.85 -20.13
C LYS A 80 -7.50 -13.45 -18.67
N ILE A 81 -6.26 -13.12 -18.27
CA ILE A 81 -6.03 -12.56 -16.91
C ILE A 81 -6.78 -11.24 -16.79
N LYS A 82 -7.46 -11.06 -15.65
CA LYS A 82 -8.19 -9.84 -15.30
C LYS A 82 -7.55 -9.16 -14.10
N PHE A 83 -7.22 -7.90 -14.28
CA PHE A 83 -6.66 -7.06 -13.23
C PHE A 83 -7.69 -6.02 -12.78
N TYR A 84 -7.85 -5.89 -11.48
CA TYR A 84 -8.75 -4.93 -10.86
C TYR A 84 -7.98 -4.02 -9.91
N GLY A 85 -7.93 -2.73 -10.19
CA GLY A 85 -7.36 -1.72 -9.29
C GLY A 85 -8.48 -1.02 -8.53
N LEU A 86 -8.42 -1.09 -7.20
CA LEU A 86 -9.37 -0.41 -6.33
C LEU A 86 -8.69 0.74 -5.61
N ASP A 87 -9.32 1.91 -5.61
CA ASP A 87 -8.93 3.03 -4.77
C ASP A 87 -10.15 3.85 -4.37
N ILE A 88 -10.13 4.37 -3.15
CA ILE A 88 -11.20 5.24 -2.63
C ILE A 88 -11.11 6.65 -3.21
N VAL A 89 -9.92 7.06 -3.65
CA VAL A 89 -9.62 8.40 -4.17
C VAL A 89 -9.98 8.48 -5.65
N LYS A 90 -11.07 9.18 -5.95
CA LYS A 90 -11.57 9.30 -7.33
C LYS A 90 -10.52 9.86 -8.29
N SER A 91 -9.77 10.90 -7.90
CA SER A 91 -8.76 11.53 -8.76
C SER A 91 -7.62 10.58 -9.14
N MET A 92 -7.24 9.63 -8.26
CA MET A 92 -6.26 8.59 -8.55
C MET A 92 -6.80 7.61 -9.60
N ILE A 93 -8.03 7.16 -9.45
CA ILE A 93 -8.69 6.27 -10.41
C ILE A 93 -8.87 6.94 -11.79
N ASP A 94 -9.30 8.20 -11.81
CA ASP A 94 -9.45 8.96 -13.07
C ASP A 94 -8.09 9.09 -13.78
N PHE A 95 -7.01 9.35 -13.02
CA PHE A 95 -5.65 9.39 -13.55
C PHE A 95 -5.18 8.02 -14.06
N ALA A 96 -5.40 6.95 -13.29
CA ALA A 96 -5.03 5.60 -13.68
C ALA A 96 -5.71 5.16 -14.98
N LYS A 97 -7.03 5.43 -15.11
CA LYS A 97 -7.80 5.17 -16.34
C LYS A 97 -7.23 5.92 -17.54
N LYS A 98 -6.91 7.21 -17.39
CA LYS A 98 -6.38 8.04 -18.46
C LYS A 98 -4.99 7.59 -18.92
N LYS A 99 -4.20 6.99 -18.05
CA LYS A 99 -2.81 6.55 -18.29
C LYS A 99 -2.69 5.07 -18.65
N SER A 100 -3.79 4.32 -18.70
CA SER A 100 -3.78 2.89 -19.00
C SER A 100 -4.32 2.58 -20.37
N ASN A 101 -3.53 1.87 -21.18
CA ASN A 101 -3.91 1.35 -22.49
C ASN A 101 -4.24 -0.17 -22.44
N TYR A 102 -4.27 -0.78 -21.25
CA TYR A 102 -4.49 -2.21 -21.08
C TYR A 102 -5.99 -2.52 -20.99
N LYS A 103 -6.55 -3.27 -21.94
CA LYS A 103 -7.97 -3.65 -21.99
C LYS A 103 -8.37 -4.62 -20.86
N ASN A 104 -7.41 -5.34 -20.29
CA ASN A 104 -7.63 -6.31 -19.22
C ASN A 104 -7.45 -5.73 -17.81
N ILE A 105 -7.24 -4.41 -17.68
CA ILE A 105 -7.20 -3.71 -16.39
C ILE A 105 -8.51 -2.90 -16.21
N GLN A 106 -9.18 -3.11 -15.10
CA GLN A 106 -10.33 -2.32 -14.69
C GLN A 106 -10.02 -1.54 -13.41
N TYR A 107 -10.12 -0.21 -13.46
CA TYR A 107 -9.96 0.66 -12.30
C TYR A 107 -11.32 1.04 -11.72
N ILE A 108 -11.48 0.86 -10.41
CA ILE A 108 -12.76 0.96 -9.69
C ILE A 108 -12.60 1.91 -8.51
N ASN A 109 -13.40 2.99 -8.51
CA ASN A 109 -13.45 3.90 -7.37
C ASN A 109 -14.43 3.36 -6.32
N LYS A 110 -13.93 2.68 -5.29
CA LYS A 110 -14.73 2.08 -4.21
C LYS A 110 -13.92 1.96 -2.92
N ASP A 111 -14.62 2.10 -1.79
CA ASP A 111 -14.12 1.68 -0.49
C ASP A 111 -14.07 0.15 -0.43
N ILE A 112 -12.91 -0.39 -0.09
CA ILE A 112 -12.70 -1.83 0.07
C ILE A 112 -13.64 -2.45 1.11
N SER A 113 -14.03 -1.70 2.15
CA SER A 113 -14.93 -2.18 3.19
C SER A 113 -16.27 -2.68 2.61
N ASN A 114 -16.74 -2.03 1.54
CA ASN A 114 -18.02 -2.30 0.89
C ASN A 114 -17.88 -3.02 -0.47
N PHE A 115 -16.65 -3.33 -0.90
CA PHE A 115 -16.41 -3.98 -2.18
C PHE A 115 -16.67 -5.48 -2.10
N LYS A 116 -17.34 -6.03 -3.12
CA LYS A 116 -17.57 -7.48 -3.26
C LYS A 116 -16.54 -8.07 -4.22
N PHE A 117 -15.57 -8.80 -3.67
CA PHE A 117 -14.56 -9.50 -4.47
C PHE A 117 -15.17 -10.71 -5.18
N LYS A 118 -14.62 -11.02 -6.35
CA LYS A 118 -14.69 -12.37 -6.92
C LYS A 118 -13.57 -13.23 -6.33
N LYS A 119 -13.66 -14.55 -6.51
CA LYS A 119 -12.53 -15.42 -6.22
C LYS A 119 -11.33 -14.99 -7.06
N SER A 120 -10.14 -14.99 -6.46
CA SER A 120 -8.94 -14.44 -7.08
C SER A 120 -7.69 -15.23 -6.69
N ASP A 121 -6.68 -15.14 -7.52
CA ASP A 121 -5.42 -15.89 -7.36
C ASP A 121 -4.35 -15.04 -6.68
N LEU A 122 -4.46 -13.71 -6.81
CA LEU A 122 -3.55 -12.76 -6.18
C LEU A 122 -4.32 -11.52 -5.72
N ILE A 123 -4.11 -11.13 -4.48
CA ILE A 123 -4.54 -9.84 -3.93
C ILE A 123 -3.30 -9.11 -3.44
N ILE A 124 -3.23 -7.81 -3.72
CA ILE A 124 -2.10 -6.95 -3.41
C ILE A 124 -2.60 -5.77 -2.59
N SER A 125 -1.85 -5.38 -1.59
CA SER A 125 -2.09 -4.17 -0.81
C SER A 125 -0.76 -3.54 -0.45
N PHE A 126 -0.38 -2.48 -1.15
CA PHE A 126 0.84 -1.74 -0.90
C PHE A 126 0.54 -0.45 -0.17
N TYR A 127 0.97 -0.37 1.11
CA TYR A 127 0.87 0.83 1.95
C TYR A 127 -0.55 1.38 2.11
N THR A 128 -1.56 0.51 2.13
CA THR A 128 -2.99 0.89 2.10
C THR A 128 -3.70 0.61 3.41
N ILE A 129 -3.55 -0.58 3.98
CA ILE A 129 -4.28 -1.01 5.19
C ILE A 129 -3.94 -0.11 6.39
N GLN A 130 -2.73 0.43 6.45
CA GLN A 130 -2.29 1.37 7.48
C GLN A 130 -3.12 2.66 7.55
N PHE A 131 -3.82 3.04 6.48
CA PHE A 131 -4.73 4.19 6.43
C PHE A 131 -6.17 3.83 6.81
N ILE A 132 -6.46 2.55 6.97
CA ILE A 132 -7.78 2.08 7.37
C ILE A 132 -7.85 2.07 8.90
N HIS A 133 -8.96 2.59 9.44
CA HIS A 133 -9.15 2.60 10.90
C HIS A 133 -8.96 1.19 11.50
N PRO A 134 -8.19 1.04 12.58
CA PRO A 134 -7.81 -0.26 13.17
C PRO A 134 -8.99 -1.23 13.39
N LYS A 135 -10.15 -0.70 13.84
CA LYS A 135 -11.38 -1.48 14.05
C LYS A 135 -11.85 -2.25 12.81
N LYS A 136 -11.54 -1.77 11.60
CA LYS A 136 -12.00 -2.37 10.34
C LYS A 136 -11.00 -3.36 9.74
N ARG A 137 -9.74 -3.33 10.15
CA ARG A 137 -8.64 -4.06 9.48
C ARG A 137 -8.85 -5.57 9.50
N GLN A 138 -9.23 -6.14 10.65
CA GLN A 138 -9.46 -7.58 10.75
C GLN A 138 -10.54 -8.06 9.77
N ASN A 139 -11.66 -7.34 9.69
CA ASN A 139 -12.76 -7.71 8.78
C ASN A 139 -12.33 -7.64 7.30
N ILE A 140 -11.47 -6.69 6.95
CA ILE A 140 -10.92 -6.56 5.59
C ILE A 140 -10.00 -7.74 5.28
N LEU A 141 -9.09 -8.11 6.19
CA LEU A 141 -8.20 -9.25 5.98
C LEU A 141 -8.96 -10.58 5.95
N ASN A 142 -10.00 -10.75 6.76
CA ASN A 142 -10.91 -11.90 6.69
C ASN A 142 -11.58 -11.98 5.31
N LYS A 143 -12.01 -10.84 4.77
CA LYS A 143 -12.61 -10.75 3.44
C LYS A 143 -11.60 -11.11 2.35
N ILE A 144 -10.36 -10.64 2.43
CA ILE A 144 -9.27 -10.98 1.52
C ILE A 144 -9.04 -12.49 1.52
N TYR A 145 -8.82 -13.09 2.70
CA TYR A 145 -8.64 -14.54 2.83
C TYR A 145 -9.81 -15.33 2.25
N LYS A 146 -11.04 -14.94 2.55
CA LYS A 146 -12.25 -15.61 2.06
C LYS A 146 -12.29 -15.66 0.52
N HIS A 147 -11.83 -14.60 -0.15
CA HIS A 147 -11.96 -14.47 -1.61
C HIS A 147 -10.69 -14.92 -2.37
N LEU A 148 -9.59 -15.23 -1.72
CA LEU A 148 -8.50 -15.94 -2.36
C LEU A 148 -8.91 -17.37 -2.70
N ASN A 149 -8.45 -17.86 -3.84
CA ASN A 149 -8.45 -19.27 -4.20
C ASN A 149 -7.47 -20.02 -3.31
N TRP A 150 -7.61 -21.34 -3.20
CA TRP A 150 -6.60 -22.18 -2.54
C TRP A 150 -5.26 -22.06 -3.29
N GLY A 151 -4.16 -21.88 -2.56
CA GLY A 151 -2.85 -21.58 -3.12
C GLY A 151 -2.70 -20.14 -3.62
N GLY A 152 -3.73 -19.30 -3.50
CA GLY A 152 -3.66 -17.88 -3.87
C GLY A 152 -2.84 -17.05 -2.90
N GLY A 153 -2.17 -16.01 -3.42
CA GLY A 153 -1.27 -15.15 -2.66
C GLY A 153 -1.89 -13.82 -2.21
N PHE A 154 -1.49 -13.35 -1.05
CA PHE A 154 -1.70 -11.98 -0.59
C PHE A 154 -0.36 -11.29 -0.38
N PHE A 155 -0.07 -10.28 -1.20
CA PHE A 155 1.09 -9.40 -1.06
C PHE A 155 0.70 -8.19 -0.21
N PHE A 156 1.28 -8.11 0.97
CA PHE A 156 0.92 -7.13 1.99
C PHE A 156 2.15 -6.33 2.39
N VAL A 157 2.22 -5.07 1.98
CA VAL A 157 3.35 -4.19 2.26
C VAL A 157 2.88 -3.00 3.07
N GLU A 158 3.48 -2.80 4.24
CA GLU A 158 3.06 -1.75 5.18
C GLU A 158 4.27 -1.09 5.84
N LYS A 159 4.06 0.14 6.28
CA LYS A 159 4.90 0.71 7.32
C LYS A 159 4.65 -0.05 8.62
N VAL A 160 5.70 -0.41 9.33
CA VAL A 160 5.60 -1.13 10.60
C VAL A 160 6.26 -0.36 11.73
N ARG A 161 5.79 -0.59 12.96
CA ARG A 161 6.45 -0.13 14.17
C ARG A 161 7.39 -1.20 14.69
N SER A 162 8.49 -0.76 15.30
CA SER A 162 9.34 -1.66 16.06
C SER A 162 8.58 -2.24 17.28
N TYR A 163 9.02 -3.41 17.72
CA TYR A 163 8.50 -4.03 18.94
C TYR A 163 8.95 -3.25 20.19
N ASP A 164 10.20 -2.82 20.20
CA ASP A 164 10.83 -2.13 21.29
C ASP A 164 10.83 -0.61 21.08
N ALA A 165 10.54 0.17 22.14
CA ALA A 165 10.42 1.63 22.07
C ALA A 165 11.74 2.31 21.69
N ARG A 166 12.88 1.87 22.26
CA ARG A 166 14.21 2.42 21.97
C ARG A 166 14.58 2.21 20.49
N THR A 167 14.35 1.00 19.97
CA THR A 167 14.56 0.70 18.56
C THR A 167 13.61 1.52 17.67
N GLN A 168 12.36 1.75 18.11
CA GLN A 168 11.42 2.59 17.37
C GLN A 168 11.94 4.02 17.22
N ASP A 169 12.53 4.60 18.24
CA ASP A 169 13.10 5.95 18.19
C ASP A 169 14.30 6.00 17.23
N MET A 170 15.19 5.01 17.30
CA MET A 170 16.33 4.90 16.38
C MET A 170 15.88 4.81 14.92
N LEU A 171 14.92 3.92 14.60
CA LEU A 171 14.40 3.76 13.25
C LEU A 171 13.61 4.98 12.77
N THR A 172 13.00 5.73 13.66
CA THR A 172 12.33 6.99 13.32
C THR A 172 13.35 8.03 12.87
N ASN A 173 14.47 8.18 13.58
CA ASN A 173 15.55 9.11 13.21
C ASN A 173 16.17 8.71 11.87
N ILE A 174 16.54 7.44 11.70
CA ILE A 174 17.11 6.92 10.44
C ILE A 174 16.15 7.19 9.25
N TYR A 175 14.83 7.00 9.46
CA TYR A 175 13.85 7.28 8.42
C TYR A 175 13.71 8.77 8.10
N GLU A 176 13.87 9.65 9.09
CA GLU A 176 13.88 11.10 8.86
C GLU A 176 15.13 11.52 8.08
N GLU A 177 16.31 10.99 8.42
CA GLU A 177 17.55 11.19 7.66
C GLU A 177 17.44 10.67 6.22
N PHE A 178 16.88 9.48 6.02
CA PHE A 178 16.59 8.95 4.68
C PHE A 178 15.79 9.93 3.83
N LYS A 179 14.77 10.57 4.39
CA LYS A 179 13.97 11.57 3.66
C LYS A 179 14.76 12.84 3.36
N ILE A 180 15.57 13.31 4.30
CA ILE A 180 16.43 14.48 4.09
C ILE A 180 17.41 14.21 2.94
N ASN A 181 18.05 13.04 2.94
CA ASN A 181 18.98 12.63 1.90
C ASN A 181 18.31 12.49 0.51
N ASN A 182 16.98 12.24 0.49
CA ASN A 182 16.17 12.24 -0.72
C ASN A 182 15.58 13.61 -1.08
N GLY A 183 16.05 14.69 -0.44
CA GLY A 183 15.72 16.07 -0.79
C GLY A 183 14.46 16.63 -0.14
N PHE A 184 13.93 16.01 0.92
CA PHE A 184 12.85 16.61 1.72
C PHE A 184 13.42 17.58 2.74
N SER A 185 12.84 18.75 2.85
CA SER A 185 13.16 19.70 3.91
C SER A 185 12.57 19.25 5.26
N LEU A 186 13.20 19.66 6.35
CA LEU A 186 12.68 19.41 7.71
C LEU A 186 11.23 19.91 7.86
N LYS A 187 10.91 21.06 7.27
CA LYS A 187 9.55 21.63 7.30
C LYS A 187 8.52 20.71 6.63
N GLU A 188 8.85 20.12 5.49
CA GLU A 188 7.97 19.16 4.78
C GLU A 188 7.78 17.89 5.59
N ILE A 189 8.87 17.36 6.19
CA ILE A 189 8.82 16.17 7.04
C ILE A 189 7.91 16.38 8.24
N ILE A 190 8.08 17.48 8.96
CA ILE A 190 7.28 17.82 10.14
C ILE A 190 5.83 18.06 9.75
N ASN A 191 5.57 18.83 8.69
CA ASN A 191 4.22 19.10 8.21
C ASN A 191 3.48 17.81 7.82
N LYS A 192 4.16 16.91 7.10
CA LYS A 192 3.59 15.61 6.73
C LYS A 192 3.32 14.75 7.97
N LYS A 193 4.23 14.73 8.95
CA LYS A 193 4.05 14.03 10.23
C LYS A 193 2.82 14.54 10.99
N HIS A 194 2.59 15.87 11.01
CA HIS A 194 1.41 16.48 11.63
C HIS A 194 0.12 16.14 10.88
N SER A 195 0.10 16.24 9.57
CA SER A 195 -1.08 15.96 8.75
C SER A 195 -1.51 14.49 8.82
N LEU A 196 -0.57 13.57 9.05
CA LEU A 196 -0.82 12.13 9.14
C LEU A 196 -1.23 11.64 10.55
N LYS A 197 -1.24 12.51 11.56
CA LYS A 197 -1.69 12.12 12.92
C LYS A 197 -3.15 11.67 12.91
N GLY A 198 -3.41 10.42 13.38
CA GLY A 198 -4.74 9.81 13.37
C GLY A 198 -5.23 9.38 11.98
N VAL A 199 -4.42 9.54 10.93
CA VAL A 199 -4.71 9.09 9.56
C VAL A 199 -3.86 7.89 9.20
N LEU A 200 -2.56 7.95 9.50
CA LEU A 200 -1.62 6.85 9.30
C LEU A 200 -1.31 6.19 10.63
N GLU A 201 -1.79 4.95 10.82
CA GLU A 201 -1.61 4.20 12.06
C GLU A 201 -0.95 2.84 11.80
N PRO A 202 0.40 2.80 11.65
CA PRO A 202 1.11 1.56 11.40
C PRO A 202 1.01 0.62 12.61
N PHE A 203 0.83 -0.67 12.34
CA PHE A 203 0.96 -1.73 13.33
C PHE A 203 2.41 -2.24 13.39
N SER A 204 2.76 -2.98 14.44
CA SER A 204 4.03 -3.70 14.49
C SER A 204 4.03 -4.89 13.52
N THR A 205 5.21 -5.41 13.18
CA THR A 205 5.37 -6.66 12.45
C THR A 205 4.49 -7.77 13.02
N ASN A 206 4.58 -8.00 14.34
CA ASN A 206 3.82 -9.06 15.00
C ASN A 206 2.31 -8.82 14.95
N ALA A 207 1.85 -7.58 15.11
CA ALA A 207 0.43 -7.26 15.03
C ALA A 207 -0.14 -7.52 13.63
N ASN A 208 0.63 -7.22 12.55
CA ASN A 208 0.25 -7.54 11.19
C ASN A 208 0.21 -9.06 10.94
N ILE A 209 1.21 -9.81 11.41
CA ILE A 209 1.22 -11.28 11.35
C ILE A 209 0.02 -11.87 12.10
N LEU A 210 -0.32 -11.35 13.28
CA LEU A 210 -1.48 -11.82 14.05
C LEU A 210 -2.81 -11.51 13.32
N LEU A 211 -2.92 -10.37 12.64
CA LEU A 211 -4.08 -10.10 11.79
C LEU A 211 -4.23 -11.14 10.67
N LEU A 212 -3.13 -11.47 9.98
CA LEU A 212 -3.10 -12.48 8.93
C LEU A 212 -3.48 -13.86 9.48
N LYS A 213 -2.86 -14.29 10.59
CA LYS A 213 -3.17 -15.57 11.25
C LYS A 213 -4.64 -15.70 11.65
N ARG A 214 -5.20 -14.65 12.28
CA ARG A 214 -6.63 -14.62 12.66
C ARG A 214 -7.56 -14.65 11.46
N SER A 215 -7.12 -14.19 10.30
CA SER A 215 -7.89 -14.28 9.05
C SER A 215 -7.90 -15.69 8.43
N GLY A 216 -7.02 -16.57 8.88
CA GLY A 216 -6.93 -17.97 8.43
C GLY A 216 -5.64 -18.32 7.69
N PHE A 217 -4.79 -17.34 7.36
CA PHE A 217 -3.49 -17.64 6.71
C PHE A 217 -2.61 -18.47 7.62
N LYS A 218 -2.02 -19.54 7.08
CA LYS A 218 -1.06 -20.43 7.76
C LYS A 218 0.37 -20.13 7.29
N ASP A 219 0.55 -19.97 5.99
CA ASP A 219 1.84 -19.74 5.35
C ASP A 219 2.05 -18.23 5.23
N ILE A 220 2.86 -17.68 6.14
CA ILE A 220 3.15 -16.25 6.23
C ILE A 220 4.67 -16.07 6.32
N SER A 221 5.23 -15.31 5.40
CA SER A 221 6.65 -14.98 5.38
C SER A 221 6.88 -13.48 5.26
N SER A 222 7.87 -12.96 5.97
CA SER A 222 8.45 -11.64 5.68
C SER A 222 9.41 -11.81 4.51
N ILE A 223 9.13 -11.17 3.39
CA ILE A 223 9.95 -11.21 2.17
C ILE A 223 11.10 -10.23 2.26
N GLY A 224 10.87 -9.11 2.92
CA GLY A 224 11.88 -8.10 3.15
C GLY A 224 11.41 -7.03 4.12
N LYS A 225 12.35 -6.52 4.90
CA LYS A 225 12.13 -5.40 5.82
C LYS A 225 13.28 -4.42 5.71
N PHE A 226 12.94 -3.16 5.57
CA PHE A 226 13.95 -2.10 5.54
C PHE A 226 13.47 -0.90 6.36
N ILE A 227 14.27 -0.48 7.32
CA ILE A 227 13.94 0.52 8.35
C ILE A 227 12.60 0.12 9.01
N ASN A 228 11.53 0.81 8.68
CA ASN A 228 10.18 0.59 9.22
C ASN A 228 9.14 0.31 8.11
N PHE A 229 9.56 -0.37 7.04
CA PHE A 229 8.69 -0.85 5.96
C PHE A 229 8.94 -2.34 5.76
N GLU A 230 7.87 -3.11 5.61
CA GLU A 230 7.96 -4.56 5.56
C GLU A 230 6.97 -5.14 4.55
N PHE A 231 7.45 -6.11 3.77
CA PHE A 231 6.69 -6.86 2.80
C PHE A 231 6.38 -8.26 3.36
N PHE A 232 5.12 -8.56 3.52
CA PHE A 232 4.62 -9.88 3.91
C PHE A 232 4.01 -10.59 2.71
N LEU A 233 4.35 -11.87 2.54
CA LEU A 233 3.64 -12.81 1.68
C LEU A 233 2.82 -13.73 2.56
N ALA A 234 1.51 -13.82 2.30
CA ALA A 234 0.63 -14.79 2.93
C ALA A 234 -0.06 -15.65 1.86
N ILE A 235 -0.04 -16.97 2.01
CA ILE A 235 -0.62 -17.93 1.07
C ILE A 235 -1.81 -18.61 1.74
N LYS A 236 -2.90 -18.81 0.98
CA LYS A 236 -4.08 -19.51 1.45
C LYS A 236 -4.01 -20.99 1.27
#